data_042e60d83b360c7169c15eb31a9d9cbc
#
_entry.id   042e60d83b360c7169c15eb31a9d9cbc
#
_cell.length_a   1.000
_cell.length_b   1.000
_cell.length_c   1.000
_cell.angle_alpha   90.00
_cell.angle_beta   90.00
_cell.angle_gamma   90.00
#
_symmetry.space_group_name_H-M   'P 1'
#
loop_
_entity.id
_entity.type
_entity.pdbx_description
1 polymer ?
#
loop_
_entity_poly.entity_id
_entity_poly.type
_entity_poly.pdbx_seq_one_letter_code
_entity_poly.pdbx_strand_id
1 'polypeptide(L)'
;MTLSTQKSIIVISWDGISSLLSYILKDTTPDFDLFIFDYSGEDHQSQLDGLQPAFYLSQKTECKGDILLGVYHHLIHNSVTDFKYIGLLDDDIFISFSDLNKLLFIANMEQLDVFQASLTHDSYYHHRQFIQKAGIVMMPTHWVEIMAPFYSSAVFFEAGKEFHRSISGTGIDVYLIPTIQVLLHKAKTAVVHAVSMKHCRPIRTDNRIFRNGKNNLTEIAELQSYCMDIVKQNPSKFDPDFVRDVINRKYVYGIPLEYKLKRIPTLFANLYRFLVDESYR
;
A
#
# COMPACT_ATOMS: atom_id res chain seq x y z
N MET A 1 21.74 2.07 -22.74
CA MET A 1 20.47 1.58 -22.18
C MET A 1 19.46 2.68 -22.40
N THR A 2 18.51 2.51 -23.29
CA THR A 2 17.36 3.41 -23.41
C THR A 2 16.48 3.17 -22.19
N LEU A 3 16.35 4.18 -21.33
CA LEU A 3 15.36 4.16 -20.24
C LEU A 3 13.98 3.98 -20.88
N SER A 4 13.22 3.04 -20.39
CA SER A 4 11.83 2.83 -20.82
C SER A 4 11.07 4.15 -20.64
N THR A 5 10.41 4.62 -21.71
CA THR A 5 9.54 5.80 -21.71
C THR A 5 8.17 5.49 -21.09
N GLN A 6 7.97 4.27 -20.60
CA GLN A 6 6.74 3.80 -20.00
C GLN A 6 6.46 4.54 -18.69
N LYS A 7 5.33 5.24 -18.63
CA LYS A 7 4.90 5.97 -17.44
C LYS A 7 4.48 5.04 -16.31
N SER A 8 4.45 5.58 -15.11
CA SER A 8 3.81 4.94 -13.96
C SER A 8 2.43 5.56 -13.72
N ILE A 9 1.56 4.86 -13.02
CA ILE A 9 0.28 5.39 -12.56
C ILE A 9 0.22 5.30 -11.04
N ILE A 10 -0.24 6.38 -10.40
CA ILE A 10 -0.44 6.41 -8.96
C ILE A 10 -1.92 6.60 -8.67
N VAL A 11 -2.49 5.62 -8.00
CA VAL A 11 -3.87 5.63 -7.53
C VAL A 11 -3.90 6.21 -6.13
N ILE A 12 -4.75 7.20 -5.91
CA ILE A 12 -5.07 7.72 -4.59
C ILE A 12 -6.49 7.30 -4.28
N SER A 13 -6.69 6.51 -3.22
CA SER A 13 -8.03 6.25 -2.71
C SER A 13 -8.54 7.48 -1.98
N TRP A 14 -9.83 7.79 -2.12
CA TRP A 14 -10.44 9.01 -1.62
C TRP A 14 -11.87 8.76 -1.16
N ASP A 15 -12.29 9.47 -0.10
CA ASP A 15 -13.64 9.35 0.46
C ASP A 15 -14.66 10.29 -0.22
N GLY A 16 -14.25 11.09 -1.20
CA GLY A 16 -15.08 12.07 -1.88
C GLY A 16 -15.33 13.35 -1.08
N ILE A 17 -14.91 13.45 0.18
CA ILE A 17 -15.27 14.53 1.11
C ILE A 17 -14.04 15.29 1.60
N SER A 18 -13.00 14.55 2.04
CA SER A 18 -11.78 15.17 2.57
C SER A 18 -10.99 15.86 1.46
N SER A 19 -10.28 16.94 1.79
CA SER A 19 -9.40 17.58 0.83
C SER A 19 -8.23 16.67 0.48
N LEU A 20 -8.10 16.30 -0.78
CA LEU A 20 -6.97 15.53 -1.30
C LEU A 20 -5.65 16.24 -1.07
N LEU A 21 -5.63 17.57 -1.16
CA LEU A 21 -4.43 18.38 -0.95
C LEU A 21 -3.97 18.42 0.51
N SER A 22 -4.78 17.96 1.47
CA SER A 22 -4.36 17.85 2.87
C SER A 22 -3.28 16.79 3.07
N TYR A 23 -3.18 15.81 2.16
CA TYR A 23 -2.23 14.71 2.26
C TYR A 23 -1.27 14.63 1.06
N ILE A 24 -1.70 15.08 -0.12
CA ILE A 24 -0.88 15.06 -1.32
C ILE A 24 -0.38 16.49 -1.62
N LEU A 25 0.91 16.72 -1.39
CA LEU A 25 1.52 18.03 -1.69
C LEU A 25 1.91 18.09 -3.17
N LYS A 26 1.21 18.96 -3.92
CA LYS A 26 1.50 19.26 -5.33
C LYS A 26 2.58 20.34 -5.42
N ASP A 27 3.83 19.97 -5.13
CA ASP A 27 5.00 20.85 -5.12
C ASP A 27 5.76 20.90 -6.45
N THR A 28 5.46 19.97 -7.37
CA THR A 28 6.06 19.87 -8.70
C THR A 28 5.10 19.23 -9.69
N THR A 29 5.52 19.18 -10.96
CA THR A 29 4.82 18.41 -12.00
C THR A 29 5.07 16.90 -11.79
N PRO A 30 4.03 16.06 -11.80
CA PRO A 30 4.20 14.62 -11.66
C PRO A 30 4.79 13.99 -12.93
N ASP A 31 5.74 13.07 -12.76
CA ASP A 31 6.27 12.20 -13.83
C ASP A 31 5.44 10.91 -14.00
N PHE A 32 4.23 10.92 -13.47
CA PHE A 32 3.29 9.80 -13.47
C PHE A 32 1.88 10.26 -13.83
N ASP A 33 1.05 9.33 -14.24
CA ASP A 33 -0.38 9.58 -14.40
C ASP A 33 -1.08 9.41 -13.05
N LEU A 34 -2.00 10.32 -12.73
CA LEU A 34 -2.79 10.30 -11.51
C LEU A 34 -4.13 9.61 -11.76
N PHE A 35 -4.51 8.69 -10.87
CA PHE A 35 -5.82 8.06 -10.86
C PHE A 35 -6.47 8.31 -9.49
N ILE A 36 -7.62 8.94 -9.46
CA ILE A 36 -8.41 9.09 -8.23
C ILE A 36 -9.47 8.00 -8.18
N PHE A 37 -9.39 7.19 -7.13
CA PHE A 37 -10.40 6.19 -6.82
C PHE A 37 -11.27 6.67 -5.66
N ASP A 38 -12.46 7.18 -5.97
CA ASP A 38 -13.45 7.60 -5.00
C ASP A 38 -14.22 6.38 -4.49
N TYR A 39 -13.97 6.00 -3.22
CA TYR A 39 -14.58 4.79 -2.64
C TYR A 39 -15.94 5.05 -1.98
N SER A 40 -16.46 6.28 -2.06
CA SER A 40 -17.81 6.61 -1.56
C SER A 40 -18.93 5.98 -2.39
N GLY A 41 -18.70 5.83 -3.70
CA GLY A 41 -19.70 5.42 -4.69
C GLY A 41 -20.58 6.55 -5.19
N GLU A 42 -20.27 7.80 -4.84
CA GLU A 42 -20.90 9.03 -5.33
C GLU A 42 -19.93 9.77 -6.25
N ASP A 43 -20.43 10.63 -7.13
CA ASP A 43 -19.58 11.40 -8.04
C ASP A 43 -19.15 12.73 -7.40
N HIS A 44 -17.87 12.80 -7.03
CA HIS A 44 -17.26 14.01 -6.47
C HIS A 44 -16.19 14.61 -7.39
N GLN A 45 -16.19 14.27 -8.69
CA GLN A 45 -15.15 14.73 -9.62
C GLN A 45 -15.00 16.26 -9.65
N SER A 46 -16.06 17.02 -9.37
CA SER A 46 -16.01 18.49 -9.29
C SER A 46 -15.23 19.02 -8.07
N GLN A 47 -14.89 18.17 -7.10
CA GLN A 47 -14.26 18.54 -5.83
C GLN A 47 -12.75 18.17 -5.78
N LEU A 48 -12.11 17.96 -6.92
CA LEU A 48 -10.73 17.49 -7.01
C LEU A 48 -9.64 18.54 -6.70
N ASP A 49 -9.99 19.69 -6.09
CA ASP A 49 -9.05 20.74 -5.62
C ASP A 49 -8.02 21.17 -6.68
N GLY A 50 -8.41 21.21 -7.96
CA GLY A 50 -7.54 21.56 -9.09
C GLY A 50 -6.56 20.44 -9.52
N LEU A 51 -6.70 19.24 -8.99
CA LEU A 51 -6.06 18.05 -9.54
C LEU A 51 -6.70 17.70 -10.89
N GLN A 52 -5.88 17.28 -11.82
CA GLN A 52 -6.32 16.81 -13.14
C GLN A 52 -5.88 15.35 -13.31
N PRO A 53 -6.63 14.39 -12.76
CA PRO A 53 -6.28 12.99 -12.90
C PRO A 53 -6.48 12.52 -14.34
N ALA A 54 -5.63 11.59 -14.78
CA ALA A 54 -5.82 10.87 -16.04
C ALA A 54 -7.04 9.95 -15.98
N PHE A 55 -7.35 9.45 -14.76
CA PHE A 55 -8.49 8.57 -14.52
C PHE A 55 -9.19 8.97 -13.22
N TYR A 56 -10.51 8.88 -13.24
CA TYR A 56 -11.38 8.99 -12.09
C TYR A 56 -12.38 7.83 -12.11
N LEU A 57 -12.54 7.16 -10.99
CA LEU A 57 -13.54 6.10 -10.80
C LEU A 57 -14.19 6.30 -9.44
N SER A 58 -15.51 6.42 -9.44
CA SER A 58 -16.29 6.34 -8.20
C SER A 58 -16.94 4.97 -8.11
N GLN A 59 -16.65 4.25 -7.04
CA GLN A 59 -17.22 2.93 -6.77
C GLN A 59 -17.30 2.71 -5.27
N LYS A 60 -18.51 2.42 -4.76
CA LYS A 60 -18.67 2.08 -3.35
C LYS A 60 -17.91 0.80 -2.99
N THR A 61 -17.05 0.89 -1.98
CA THR A 61 -16.25 -0.22 -1.49
C THR A 61 -16.39 -0.40 0.01
N GLU A 62 -16.08 -1.59 0.50
CA GLU A 62 -16.08 -1.84 1.95
C GLU A 62 -14.70 -1.66 2.56
N CYS A 63 -13.64 -2.01 1.83
CA CYS A 63 -12.28 -1.94 2.33
C CYS A 63 -11.24 -1.94 1.19
N LYS A 64 -9.95 -1.96 1.57
CA LYS A 64 -8.81 -1.83 0.67
C LYS A 64 -8.77 -2.89 -0.45
N GLY A 65 -9.15 -4.14 -0.16
CA GLY A 65 -9.18 -5.19 -1.19
C GLY A 65 -10.17 -4.91 -2.31
N ASP A 66 -11.32 -4.31 -1.99
CA ASP A 66 -12.28 -3.87 -3.01
C ASP A 66 -11.71 -2.75 -3.89
N ILE A 67 -10.93 -1.83 -3.30
CA ILE A 67 -10.28 -0.75 -4.04
C ILE A 67 -9.26 -1.35 -5.01
N LEU A 68 -8.40 -2.26 -4.54
CA LEU A 68 -7.43 -2.98 -5.39
C LEU A 68 -8.11 -3.69 -6.55
N LEU A 69 -9.21 -4.41 -6.28
CA LEU A 69 -9.99 -5.11 -7.29
C LEU A 69 -10.65 -4.15 -8.28
N GLY A 70 -11.22 -3.04 -7.79
CA GLY A 70 -11.83 -2.01 -8.63
C GLY A 70 -10.81 -1.35 -9.56
N VAL A 71 -9.63 -1.01 -9.07
CA VAL A 71 -8.53 -0.48 -9.89
C VAL A 71 -8.10 -1.49 -10.95
N TYR A 72 -7.90 -2.75 -10.56
CA TYR A 72 -7.56 -3.83 -11.49
C TYR A 72 -8.58 -3.96 -12.62
N HIS A 73 -9.87 -4.05 -12.28
CA HIS A 73 -10.93 -4.17 -13.27
C HIS A 73 -11.01 -2.94 -14.19
N HIS A 74 -10.87 -1.73 -13.64
CA HIS A 74 -10.88 -0.50 -14.43
C HIS A 74 -9.76 -0.47 -15.45
N LEU A 75 -8.53 -0.79 -15.04
CA LEU A 75 -7.38 -0.79 -15.94
C LEU A 75 -7.49 -1.87 -17.03
N ILE A 76 -7.93 -3.07 -16.68
CA ILE A 76 -8.12 -4.16 -17.66
C ILE A 76 -9.26 -3.84 -18.64
N HIS A 77 -10.42 -3.38 -18.12
CA HIS A 77 -11.61 -3.11 -18.95
C HIS A 77 -11.34 -2.01 -19.99
N ASN A 78 -10.57 -1.00 -19.62
CA ASN A 78 -10.21 0.10 -20.50
C ASN A 78 -8.96 -0.19 -21.34
N SER A 79 -8.39 -1.40 -21.27
CA SER A 79 -7.16 -1.79 -21.95
C SER A 79 -5.96 -0.88 -21.65
N VAL A 80 -5.91 -0.30 -20.46
CA VAL A 80 -4.88 0.63 -20.01
C VAL A 80 -3.88 -0.14 -19.13
N THR A 81 -3.02 -0.94 -19.77
CA THR A 81 -2.10 -1.85 -19.07
C THR A 81 -0.63 -1.53 -19.27
N ASP A 82 -0.33 -0.50 -20.10
CA ASP A 82 1.04 -0.13 -20.45
C ASP A 82 1.65 0.86 -19.45
N PHE A 83 1.74 0.44 -18.19
CA PHE A 83 2.45 1.18 -17.14
C PHE A 83 3.68 0.40 -16.69
N LYS A 84 4.70 1.14 -16.25
CA LYS A 84 5.86 0.53 -15.60
C LYS A 84 5.53 0.11 -14.17
N TYR A 85 4.94 1.02 -13.40
CA TYR A 85 4.53 0.79 -12.02
C TYR A 85 3.10 1.25 -11.80
N ILE A 86 2.41 0.55 -10.91
CA ILE A 86 1.11 0.93 -10.35
C ILE A 86 1.31 1.14 -8.85
N GLY A 87 1.18 2.39 -8.39
CA GLY A 87 1.20 2.74 -6.98
C GLY A 87 -0.22 2.91 -6.44
N LEU A 88 -0.47 2.54 -5.19
CA LEU A 88 -1.76 2.72 -4.53
C LEU A 88 -1.57 3.34 -3.16
N LEU A 89 -2.02 4.58 -3.00
CA LEU A 89 -1.92 5.35 -1.76
C LEU A 89 -3.28 5.42 -1.06
N ASP A 90 -3.30 5.19 0.25
CA ASP A 90 -4.47 5.47 1.07
C ASP A 90 -4.65 6.98 1.25
N ASP A 91 -5.87 7.41 1.54
CA ASP A 91 -6.28 8.81 1.68
C ASP A 91 -5.74 9.49 2.94
N ASP A 92 -4.88 8.83 3.68
CA ASP A 92 -4.20 9.35 4.88
C ASP A 92 -2.68 9.22 4.80
N ILE A 93 -2.15 9.01 3.61
CA ILE A 93 -0.71 9.02 3.34
C ILE A 93 -0.28 10.42 2.89
N PHE A 94 0.48 11.11 3.74
CA PHE A 94 1.09 12.39 3.37
C PHE A 94 2.41 12.17 2.64
N ILE A 95 2.47 12.63 1.38
CA ILE A 95 3.66 12.59 0.53
C ILE A 95 3.57 13.68 -0.54
N SER A 96 4.72 14.17 -1.03
CA SER A 96 4.76 15.17 -2.11
C SER A 96 4.90 14.52 -3.50
N PHE A 97 4.55 15.26 -4.54
CA PHE A 97 4.80 14.83 -5.93
C PHE A 97 6.29 14.71 -6.22
N SER A 98 7.13 15.60 -5.66
CA SER A 98 8.58 15.49 -5.80
C SER A 98 9.13 14.22 -5.17
N ASP A 99 8.62 13.83 -4.00
CA ASP A 99 8.99 12.57 -3.35
C ASP A 99 8.50 11.34 -4.13
N LEU A 100 7.30 11.39 -4.71
CA LEU A 100 6.80 10.33 -5.58
C LEU A 100 7.62 10.19 -6.85
N ASN A 101 8.00 11.29 -7.51
CA ASN A 101 8.89 11.27 -8.67
C ASN A 101 10.25 10.65 -8.30
N LYS A 102 10.83 11.06 -7.16
CA LYS A 102 12.09 10.51 -6.63
C LYS A 102 11.98 9.02 -6.30
N LEU A 103 10.87 8.59 -5.70
CA LEU A 103 10.60 7.18 -5.40
C LEU A 103 10.58 6.34 -6.66
N LEU A 104 9.82 6.78 -7.68
CA LEU A 104 9.73 6.11 -8.98
C LEU A 104 11.07 6.09 -9.71
N PHE A 105 11.84 7.18 -9.64
CA PHE A 105 13.18 7.25 -10.23
C PHE A 105 14.11 6.21 -9.60
N ILE A 106 14.18 6.12 -8.27
CA ILE A 106 15.01 5.14 -7.56
C ILE A 106 14.56 3.71 -7.92
N ALA A 107 13.25 3.45 -7.86
CA ALA A 107 12.70 2.14 -8.20
C ALA A 107 13.05 1.72 -9.65
N ASN A 108 13.02 2.69 -10.58
CA ASN A 108 13.40 2.45 -11.97
C ASN A 108 14.88 2.12 -12.12
N MET A 109 15.76 2.87 -11.46
CA MET A 109 17.21 2.64 -11.51
C MET A 109 17.58 1.28 -10.93
N GLU A 110 16.94 0.89 -9.83
CA GLU A 110 17.18 -0.36 -9.13
C GLU A 110 16.39 -1.55 -9.71
N GLN A 111 15.49 -1.28 -10.67
CA GLN A 111 14.60 -2.29 -11.29
C GLN A 111 13.80 -3.05 -10.22
N LEU A 112 13.19 -2.33 -9.29
CA LEU A 112 12.35 -2.91 -8.26
C LEU A 112 11.07 -3.47 -8.86
N ASP A 113 10.56 -4.55 -8.29
CA ASP A 113 9.28 -5.16 -8.70
C ASP A 113 8.15 -4.77 -7.75
N VAL A 114 8.46 -4.66 -6.44
CA VAL A 114 7.54 -4.23 -5.39
C VAL A 114 8.28 -3.32 -4.42
N PHE A 115 7.70 -2.16 -4.09
CA PHE A 115 8.38 -1.23 -3.19
C PHE A 115 7.39 -0.29 -2.50
N GLN A 116 7.88 0.39 -1.47
CA GLN A 116 7.22 1.52 -0.83
C GLN A 116 8.26 2.55 -0.36
N ALA A 117 7.83 3.79 -0.14
CA ALA A 117 8.61 4.75 0.65
C ALA A 117 8.64 4.31 2.13
N SER A 118 9.67 4.73 2.86
CA SER A 118 9.71 4.51 4.30
C SER A 118 8.72 5.41 5.03
N LEU A 119 8.32 5.02 6.25
CA LEU A 119 7.47 5.84 7.11
C LEU A 119 8.30 6.80 7.95
N THR A 120 7.83 8.03 8.13
CA THR A 120 8.42 8.96 9.09
C THR A 120 8.29 8.43 10.53
N HIS A 121 9.16 8.90 11.43
CA HIS A 121 9.15 8.46 12.83
C HIS A 121 7.89 8.84 13.61
N ASP A 122 7.15 9.83 13.14
CA ASP A 122 5.88 10.31 13.71
C ASP A 122 4.64 9.74 13.02
N SER A 123 4.82 8.78 12.11
CA SER A 123 3.74 8.02 11.47
C SER A 123 3.05 7.08 12.44
N TYR A 124 1.79 6.75 12.16
CA TYR A 124 1.15 5.56 12.70
C TYR A 124 1.63 4.34 11.92
N TYR A 125 2.14 3.31 12.59
CA TYR A 125 2.71 2.12 11.94
C TYR A 125 2.44 0.84 12.73
N HIS A 126 2.39 -0.29 12.04
CA HIS A 126 2.38 -1.63 12.64
C HIS A 126 3.78 -2.24 12.69
N HIS A 127 4.59 -1.98 11.68
CA HIS A 127 5.85 -2.69 11.46
C HIS A 127 7.03 -1.72 11.47
N ARG A 128 7.92 -1.87 12.49
CA ARG A 128 9.10 -1.01 12.66
C ARG A 128 10.08 -1.05 11.50
N GLN A 129 10.07 -2.15 10.74
CA GLN A 129 10.99 -2.32 9.59
C GLN A 129 10.76 -1.26 8.50
N PHE A 130 9.56 -0.66 8.43
CA PHE A 130 9.20 0.35 7.44
C PHE A 130 9.52 1.79 7.87
N ILE A 131 9.91 2.00 9.13
CA ILE A 131 10.32 3.31 9.62
C ILE A 131 11.64 3.73 8.96
N GLN A 132 11.72 4.99 8.56
CA GLN A 132 12.88 5.59 7.91
C GLN A 132 14.18 5.32 8.68
N LYS A 133 15.23 4.96 7.95
CA LYS A 133 16.58 4.76 8.48
C LYS A 133 17.52 5.75 7.81
N ALA A 134 18.11 6.64 8.62
CA ALA A 134 19.06 7.64 8.13
C ALA A 134 20.31 6.99 7.51
N GLY A 135 20.78 7.58 6.42
CA GLY A 135 22.01 7.12 5.72
C GLY A 135 21.82 5.87 4.86
N ILE A 136 20.61 5.33 4.77
CA ILE A 136 20.28 4.17 3.92
C ILE A 136 19.40 4.64 2.77
N VAL A 137 19.75 4.27 1.54
CA VAL A 137 18.93 4.59 0.35
C VAL A 137 17.73 3.66 0.28
N MET A 138 17.94 2.36 0.41
CA MET A 138 16.89 1.35 0.41
C MET A 138 17.31 0.08 1.16
N MET A 139 16.34 -0.72 1.57
CA MET A 139 16.57 -2.03 2.20
C MET A 139 15.67 -3.09 1.55
N PRO A 140 16.23 -4.26 1.18
CA PRO A 140 15.45 -5.39 0.74
C PRO A 140 14.46 -5.84 1.81
N THR A 141 13.30 -6.32 1.38
CA THR A 141 12.28 -6.92 2.23
C THR A 141 11.53 -7.99 1.45
N HIS A 142 10.74 -8.82 2.14
CA HIS A 142 9.89 -9.81 1.46
C HIS A 142 8.53 -9.25 1.04
N TRP A 143 8.11 -8.13 1.61
CA TRP A 143 6.81 -7.53 1.36
C TRP A 143 6.81 -6.04 1.76
N VAL A 144 5.80 -5.30 1.31
CA VAL A 144 5.53 -3.90 1.67
C VAL A 144 4.09 -3.74 2.15
N GLU A 145 3.81 -2.70 2.96
CA GLU A 145 2.48 -2.51 3.54
C GLU A 145 1.44 -2.11 2.48
N ILE A 146 0.25 -2.67 2.60
CA ILE A 146 -0.86 -2.47 1.66
C ILE A 146 -1.36 -1.02 1.59
N MET A 147 -1.02 -0.17 2.56
CA MET A 147 -1.47 1.22 2.60
C MET A 147 -0.83 2.12 1.55
N ALA A 148 0.40 1.79 1.09
CA ALA A 148 1.09 2.59 0.09
C ALA A 148 2.08 1.76 -0.77
N PRO A 149 1.65 0.63 -1.33
CA PRO A 149 2.49 -0.22 -2.14
C PRO A 149 2.62 0.30 -3.57
N PHE A 150 3.76 -0.02 -4.17
CA PHE A 150 4.03 0.14 -5.59
C PHE A 150 4.41 -1.22 -6.18
N TYR A 151 3.80 -1.57 -7.29
CA TYR A 151 3.98 -2.84 -7.98
C TYR A 151 4.45 -2.62 -9.41
N SER A 152 5.35 -3.44 -9.93
CA SER A 152 5.52 -3.55 -11.38
C SER A 152 4.22 -4.04 -12.02
N SER A 153 3.92 -3.60 -13.25
CA SER A 153 2.70 -4.00 -13.94
C SER A 153 2.51 -5.51 -13.97
N ALA A 154 3.58 -6.26 -14.23
CA ALA A 154 3.52 -7.72 -14.25
C ALA A 154 3.01 -8.31 -12.92
N VAL A 155 3.52 -7.80 -11.79
CA VAL A 155 3.08 -8.26 -10.46
C VAL A 155 1.64 -7.83 -10.18
N PHE A 156 1.30 -6.57 -10.46
CA PHE A 156 -0.05 -6.05 -10.19
C PHE A 156 -1.12 -6.79 -10.98
N PHE A 157 -0.93 -6.96 -12.29
CA PHE A 157 -1.95 -7.60 -13.14
C PHE A 157 -2.07 -9.09 -12.88
N GLU A 158 -0.99 -9.79 -12.53
CA GLU A 158 -1.09 -11.21 -12.15
C GLU A 158 -1.78 -11.38 -10.80
N ALA A 159 -1.39 -10.61 -9.78
CA ALA A 159 -2.02 -10.64 -8.47
C ALA A 159 -3.47 -10.16 -8.51
N GLY A 160 -3.79 -9.22 -9.40
CA GLY A 160 -5.13 -8.64 -9.57
C GLY A 160 -6.21 -9.66 -9.86
N LYS A 161 -5.88 -10.77 -10.52
CA LYS A 161 -6.78 -11.89 -10.77
C LYS A 161 -7.36 -12.49 -9.48
N GLU A 162 -6.63 -12.35 -8.38
CA GLU A 162 -6.92 -12.94 -7.08
C GLU A 162 -7.33 -11.93 -5.99
N PHE A 163 -7.37 -10.62 -6.28
CA PHE A 163 -7.76 -9.59 -5.29
C PHE A 163 -9.16 -9.79 -4.72
N HIS A 164 -10.05 -10.45 -5.47
CA HIS A 164 -11.39 -10.79 -5.02
C HIS A 164 -11.43 -11.69 -3.78
N ARG A 165 -10.31 -12.32 -3.40
CA ARG A 165 -10.22 -13.24 -2.26
C ARG A 165 -10.18 -12.54 -0.91
N SER A 166 -9.90 -11.24 -0.86
CA SER A 166 -9.84 -10.48 0.38
C SER A 166 -10.46 -9.10 0.22
N ILE A 167 -11.65 -8.89 0.77
CA ILE A 167 -12.33 -7.58 0.81
C ILE A 167 -11.56 -6.62 1.70
N SER A 168 -11.06 -7.11 2.84
CA SER A 168 -10.23 -6.32 3.75
C SER A 168 -8.92 -5.86 3.12
N GLY A 169 -8.42 -6.59 2.14
CA GLY A 169 -7.06 -6.48 1.61
C GLY A 169 -6.01 -7.20 2.45
N THR A 170 -6.40 -7.70 3.64
CA THR A 170 -5.48 -8.37 4.57
C THR A 170 -4.92 -9.64 3.97
N GLY A 171 -3.60 -9.77 4.01
CA GLY A 171 -2.88 -10.94 3.45
C GLY A 171 -2.47 -10.77 1.99
N ILE A 172 -3.02 -9.80 1.26
CA ILE A 172 -2.59 -9.51 -0.12
C ILE A 172 -1.11 -9.15 -0.13
N ASP A 173 -0.69 -8.26 0.76
CA ASP A 173 0.68 -7.76 0.88
C ASP A 173 1.67 -8.81 1.40
N VAL A 174 1.26 -9.62 2.38
CA VAL A 174 2.17 -10.54 3.09
C VAL A 174 2.21 -11.95 2.51
N TYR A 175 1.17 -12.39 1.79
CA TYR A 175 1.08 -13.72 1.21
C TYR A 175 0.93 -13.73 -0.31
N LEU A 176 -0.10 -13.05 -0.85
CA LEU A 176 -0.41 -13.11 -2.27
C LEU A 176 0.70 -12.50 -3.12
N ILE A 177 1.05 -11.23 -2.86
CA ILE A 177 2.07 -10.53 -3.64
C ILE A 177 3.41 -11.26 -3.64
N PRO A 178 4.00 -11.66 -2.48
CA PRO A 178 5.24 -12.42 -2.47
C PRO A 178 5.15 -13.75 -3.22
N THR A 179 4.02 -14.45 -3.14
CA THR A 179 3.80 -15.70 -3.87
C THR A 179 3.80 -15.48 -5.39
N ILE A 180 3.07 -14.46 -5.86
CA ILE A 180 3.04 -14.08 -7.28
C ILE A 180 4.42 -13.64 -7.77
N GLN A 181 5.16 -12.89 -6.97
CA GLN A 181 6.52 -12.48 -7.33
C GLN A 181 7.45 -13.68 -7.60
N VAL A 182 7.39 -14.71 -6.76
CA VAL A 182 8.17 -15.94 -6.97
C VAL A 182 7.75 -16.63 -8.26
N LEU A 183 6.44 -16.77 -8.52
CA LEU A 183 5.94 -17.39 -9.75
C LEU A 183 6.40 -16.67 -11.02
N LEU A 184 6.51 -15.34 -10.96
CA LEU A 184 6.93 -14.48 -12.08
C LEU A 184 8.44 -14.26 -12.16
N HIS A 185 9.22 -14.81 -11.23
CA HIS A 185 10.65 -14.49 -11.07
C HIS A 185 10.91 -12.98 -10.89
N LYS A 186 10.05 -12.31 -10.12
CA LYS A 186 10.00 -10.86 -9.84
C LYS A 186 10.25 -10.60 -8.34
N ALA A 187 11.46 -10.87 -7.86
CA ALA A 187 11.75 -10.92 -6.41
C ALA A 187 12.39 -9.64 -5.83
N LYS A 188 12.55 -8.58 -6.62
CA LYS A 188 13.17 -7.34 -6.11
C LYS A 188 12.18 -6.48 -5.34
N THR A 189 12.10 -6.72 -4.04
CA THR A 189 11.22 -5.98 -3.11
C THR A 189 12.05 -5.14 -2.16
N ALA A 190 11.71 -3.87 -1.97
CA ALA A 190 12.46 -2.98 -1.08
C ALA A 190 11.61 -1.90 -0.42
N VAL A 191 12.05 -1.46 0.76
CA VAL A 191 11.68 -0.16 1.35
C VAL A 191 12.71 0.87 0.93
N VAL A 192 12.27 1.95 0.29
CA VAL A 192 13.13 3.05 -0.16
C VAL A 192 13.21 4.10 0.95
N HIS A 193 14.32 4.09 1.71
CA HIS A 193 14.53 5.00 2.83
C HIS A 193 14.98 6.41 2.42
N ALA A 194 15.43 6.59 1.17
CA ALA A 194 15.75 7.89 0.60
C ALA A 194 14.52 8.78 0.35
N VAL A 195 13.33 8.20 0.46
CA VAL A 195 12.02 8.86 0.40
C VAL A 195 11.21 8.44 1.62
N SER A 196 10.50 9.38 2.22
CA SER A 196 9.63 9.09 3.35
C SER A 196 8.22 9.62 3.11
N MET A 197 7.25 8.91 3.66
CA MET A 197 5.84 9.30 3.70
C MET A 197 5.35 9.27 5.14
N LYS A 198 4.24 9.95 5.43
CA LYS A 198 3.63 9.90 6.76
C LYS A 198 2.24 9.28 6.67
N HIS A 199 2.01 8.26 7.48
CA HIS A 199 0.68 7.72 7.72
C HIS A 199 0.02 8.52 8.84
N CYS A 200 -1.02 9.28 8.50
CA CYS A 200 -1.54 10.36 9.35
C CYS A 200 -2.66 9.95 10.29
N ARG A 201 -3.30 8.79 10.08
CA ARG A 201 -4.42 8.32 10.91
C ARG A 201 -4.05 7.08 11.71
N PRO A 202 -4.63 6.91 12.92
CA PRO A 202 -4.45 5.69 13.72
C PRO A 202 -4.94 4.46 12.95
N ILE A 203 -4.12 3.42 12.98
CA ILE A 203 -4.48 2.15 12.36
C ILE A 203 -5.63 1.52 13.14
N ARG A 204 -6.71 1.22 12.46
CA ARG A 204 -7.90 0.60 13.05
C ARG A 204 -7.75 -0.91 13.01
N THR A 205 -8.04 -1.54 14.15
CA THR A 205 -8.18 -3.00 14.27
C THR A 205 -9.64 -3.25 14.60
N ASP A 206 -10.48 -3.37 13.57
CA ASP A 206 -11.87 -3.78 13.76
C ASP A 206 -12.04 -5.25 13.32
N ASN A 207 -12.93 -5.95 14.00
CA ASN A 207 -13.32 -7.32 13.66
C ASN A 207 -14.66 -7.31 12.90
N ARG A 208 -14.89 -6.30 12.05
CA ARG A 208 -16.14 -6.22 11.30
C ARG A 208 -16.29 -7.42 10.37
N ILE A 209 -17.53 -7.80 10.12
CA ILE A 209 -17.88 -8.80 9.11
C ILE A 209 -18.16 -8.07 7.80
N PHE A 210 -17.47 -8.48 6.73
CA PHE A 210 -17.67 -7.97 5.38
C PHE A 210 -18.88 -8.65 4.70
N ARG A 211 -19.32 -8.12 3.54
CA ARG A 211 -20.45 -8.65 2.77
C ARG A 211 -20.32 -10.13 2.38
N ASN A 212 -19.09 -10.66 2.35
CA ASN A 212 -18.85 -12.09 2.13
C ASN A 212 -19.02 -12.97 3.37
N GLY A 213 -19.48 -12.40 4.49
CA GLY A 213 -19.69 -13.11 5.76
C GLY A 213 -18.40 -13.39 6.55
N LYS A 214 -17.27 -12.83 6.15
CA LYS A 214 -15.95 -13.07 6.77
C LYS A 214 -15.42 -11.82 7.43
N ASN A 215 -14.54 -11.99 8.40
CA ASN A 215 -13.71 -10.91 8.93
C ASN A 215 -12.28 -11.00 8.35
N ASN A 216 -11.45 -10.01 8.66
CA ASN A 216 -10.07 -9.94 8.21
C ASN A 216 -9.21 -11.16 8.62
N LEU A 217 -9.47 -11.76 9.80
CA LEU A 217 -8.74 -12.94 10.27
C LEU A 217 -9.09 -14.20 9.46
N THR A 218 -10.35 -14.32 9.08
CA THR A 218 -10.80 -15.43 8.21
C THR A 218 -10.23 -15.25 6.80
N GLU A 219 -10.31 -14.04 6.25
CA GLU A 219 -9.79 -13.77 4.90
C GLU A 219 -8.28 -14.02 4.79
N ILE A 220 -7.49 -13.58 5.77
CA ILE A 220 -6.03 -13.82 5.74
C ILE A 220 -5.70 -15.30 5.85
N ALA A 221 -6.43 -16.08 6.67
CA ALA A 221 -6.19 -17.51 6.81
C ALA A 221 -6.52 -18.27 5.51
N GLU A 222 -7.61 -17.91 4.84
CA GLU A 222 -7.98 -18.50 3.55
C GLU A 222 -6.99 -18.12 2.45
N LEU A 223 -6.53 -16.86 2.41
CA LEU A 223 -5.55 -16.40 1.44
C LEU A 223 -4.19 -17.06 1.65
N GLN A 224 -3.77 -17.25 2.92
CA GLN A 224 -2.59 -18.02 3.26
C GLN A 224 -2.70 -19.47 2.77
N SER A 225 -3.86 -20.12 3.01
CA SER A 225 -4.11 -21.48 2.54
C SER A 225 -4.04 -21.57 1.01
N TYR A 226 -4.62 -20.62 0.31
CA TYR A 226 -4.53 -20.52 -1.14
C TYR A 226 -3.08 -20.40 -1.63
N CYS A 227 -2.28 -19.56 -1.02
CA CYS A 227 -0.85 -19.42 -1.35
C CYS A 227 -0.07 -20.71 -1.06
N MET A 228 -0.39 -21.42 0.04
CA MET A 228 0.18 -22.73 0.35
C MET A 228 -0.12 -23.77 -0.74
N ASP A 229 -1.32 -23.75 -1.29
CA ASP A 229 -1.70 -24.69 -2.36
C ASP A 229 -0.96 -24.38 -3.66
N ILE A 230 -0.72 -23.09 -3.98
CA ILE A 230 0.15 -22.69 -5.10
C ILE A 230 1.58 -23.24 -4.90
N VAL A 231 2.14 -23.11 -3.69
CA VAL A 231 3.48 -23.65 -3.36
C VAL A 231 3.53 -25.14 -3.57
N LYS A 232 2.53 -25.89 -3.09
CA LYS A 232 2.45 -27.37 -3.26
C LYS A 232 2.37 -27.78 -4.73
N GLN A 233 1.68 -26.99 -5.56
CA GLN A 233 1.56 -27.24 -7.00
C GLN A 233 2.83 -26.87 -7.78
N ASN A 234 3.71 -26.04 -7.24
CA ASN A 234 4.91 -25.54 -7.87
C ASN A 234 6.15 -25.66 -6.98
N PRO A 235 6.44 -26.80 -6.37
CA PRO A 235 7.46 -26.91 -5.31
C PRO A 235 8.87 -26.53 -5.78
N SER A 236 9.19 -26.73 -7.05
CA SER A 236 10.51 -26.39 -7.63
C SER A 236 10.76 -24.89 -7.80
N LYS A 237 9.71 -24.05 -7.71
CA LYS A 237 9.84 -22.60 -7.84
C LYS A 237 10.08 -21.90 -6.52
N PHE A 238 9.74 -22.54 -5.40
CA PHE A 238 9.75 -21.92 -4.08
C PHE A 238 10.94 -22.43 -3.24
N ASP A 239 11.76 -21.50 -2.80
CA ASP A 239 12.83 -21.75 -1.86
C ASP A 239 12.24 -22.19 -0.50
N PRO A 240 12.79 -23.24 0.17
CA PRO A 240 12.32 -23.67 1.49
C PRO A 240 12.34 -22.56 2.56
N ASP A 241 13.31 -21.66 2.52
CA ASP A 241 13.40 -20.53 3.44
C ASP A 241 12.28 -19.53 3.18
N PHE A 242 11.95 -19.25 1.92
CA PHE A 242 10.79 -18.43 1.57
C PHE A 242 9.49 -19.04 2.11
N VAL A 243 9.30 -20.35 1.94
CA VAL A 243 8.10 -21.04 2.44
C VAL A 243 8.01 -20.95 3.97
N ARG A 244 9.14 -21.13 4.67
CA ARG A 244 9.20 -21.02 6.14
C ARG A 244 8.92 -19.58 6.61
N ASP A 245 9.59 -18.59 6.02
CA ASP A 245 9.68 -17.23 6.55
C ASP A 245 8.54 -16.33 6.06
N VAL A 246 7.91 -16.66 4.94
CA VAL A 246 6.81 -15.89 4.36
C VAL A 246 5.50 -16.68 4.46
N ILE A 247 5.40 -17.85 3.84
CA ILE A 247 4.14 -18.56 3.70
C ILE A 247 3.68 -19.21 5.01
N ASN A 248 4.58 -19.84 5.76
CA ASN A 248 4.25 -20.50 7.03
C ASN A 248 4.20 -19.54 8.22
N ARG A 249 4.61 -18.29 8.02
CA ARG A 249 4.59 -17.29 9.08
C ARG A 249 3.15 -16.97 9.47
N LYS A 250 2.82 -17.19 10.75
CA LYS A 250 1.56 -16.70 11.29
C LYS A 250 1.61 -15.18 11.40
N TYR A 251 0.76 -14.52 10.66
CA TYR A 251 0.59 -13.09 10.80
C TYR A 251 -0.17 -12.81 12.09
N VAL A 252 0.50 -12.17 13.05
CA VAL A 252 -0.12 -11.81 14.33
C VAL A 252 -0.66 -10.39 14.17
N TYR A 253 -1.98 -10.28 13.97
CA TYR A 253 -2.67 -9.01 14.10
C TYR A 253 -2.75 -8.62 15.58
N GLY A 254 -2.06 -7.59 15.92
CA GLY A 254 -2.13 -6.98 17.25
C GLY A 254 -0.92 -6.10 17.50
N ILE A 255 -1.16 -4.93 18.07
CA ILE A 255 -0.06 -4.08 18.54
C ILE A 255 0.62 -4.87 19.65
N PRO A 256 1.90 -5.28 19.50
CA PRO A 256 2.63 -5.98 20.54
C PRO A 256 2.51 -5.23 21.87
N LEU A 257 2.39 -5.96 22.99
CA LEU A 257 2.24 -5.34 24.32
C LEU A 257 3.35 -4.34 24.61
N GLU A 258 4.57 -4.64 24.20
CA GLU A 258 5.73 -3.75 24.25
C GLU A 258 5.52 -2.42 23.51
N TYR A 259 4.68 -2.39 22.46
CA TYR A 259 4.28 -1.19 21.75
C TYR A 259 3.25 -0.38 22.51
N LYS A 260 2.30 -1.04 23.18
CA LYS A 260 1.33 -0.36 24.05
C LYS A 260 2.06 0.32 25.21
N LEU A 261 3.05 -0.35 25.77
CA LEU A 261 3.84 0.17 26.90
C LEU A 261 4.78 1.32 26.47
N LYS A 262 5.39 1.27 25.26
CA LYS A 262 6.23 2.35 24.73
C LYS A 262 5.47 3.59 24.26
N ARG A 263 4.16 3.46 23.99
CA ARG A 263 3.27 4.61 23.71
C ARG A 263 2.80 5.37 24.97
N ILE A 264 2.96 4.80 26.14
CA ILE A 264 2.59 5.47 27.39
C ILE A 264 3.27 6.85 27.53
N PRO A 265 4.59 7.01 27.30
CA PRO A 265 5.23 8.33 27.35
C PRO A 265 4.69 9.31 26.30
N THR A 266 4.40 8.82 25.08
CA THR A 266 3.84 9.65 23.99
C THR A 266 2.39 10.03 24.28
N LEU A 267 1.63 9.15 24.92
CA LEU A 267 0.26 9.43 25.35
C LEU A 267 0.26 10.51 26.47
N PHE A 268 1.18 10.41 27.41
CA PHE A 268 1.36 11.43 28.47
C PHE A 268 1.88 12.76 27.89
N ALA A 269 2.80 12.73 26.94
CA ALA A 269 3.26 13.94 26.26
C ALA A 269 2.14 14.61 25.44
N ASN A 270 1.30 13.84 24.78
CA ASN A 270 0.14 14.35 24.04
C ASN A 270 -0.96 14.84 24.99
N LEU A 271 -1.20 14.14 26.10
CA LEU A 271 -2.12 14.59 27.14
C LEU A 271 -1.62 15.89 27.80
N TYR A 272 -0.32 15.99 28.08
CA TYR A 272 0.31 17.20 28.61
C TYR A 272 0.18 18.36 27.63
N ARG A 273 0.45 18.17 26.34
CA ARG A 273 0.23 19.18 25.28
C ARG A 273 -1.23 19.61 25.20
N PHE A 274 -2.17 18.65 25.23
CA PHE A 274 -3.60 18.95 25.23
C PHE A 274 -4.07 19.74 26.44
N LEU A 275 -3.43 19.54 27.60
CA LEU A 275 -3.79 20.23 28.85
C LEU A 275 -3.11 21.60 28.99
N VAL A 276 -1.97 21.82 28.34
CA VAL A 276 -1.12 23.02 28.55
C VAL A 276 -1.14 23.97 27.35
N ASP A 277 -1.44 23.46 26.13
CA ASP A 277 -1.42 24.24 24.90
C ASP A 277 -2.82 24.83 24.63
N GLU A 278 -3.00 26.11 24.98
CA GLU A 278 -4.24 26.88 24.76
C GLU A 278 -4.61 27.01 23.26
N SER A 279 -3.70 26.72 22.33
CA SER A 279 -3.94 26.77 20.89
C SER A 279 -4.81 25.59 20.38
N TYR A 280 -5.08 24.58 21.22
CA TYR A 280 -5.94 23.45 20.93
C TYR A 280 -7.36 23.56 21.53
N ARG A 281 -7.71 24.68 22.14
CA ARG A 281 -9.07 25.05 22.53
C ARG A 281 -9.67 26.02 21.53
#